data_d9fa8a2e2acdd67fcf27447df468a97c
#
_entry.id   d9fa8a2e2acdd67fcf27447df468a97c
#
_cell.length_a   1.000
_cell.length_b   1.000
_cell.length_c   1.000
_cell.angle_alpha   90.00
_cell.angle_beta   90.00
_cell.angle_gamma   90.00
#
_symmetry.space_group_name_H-M   'P 1'
#
loop_
_entity.id
_entity.type
_entity.pdbx_description
1 polymer ?
#
loop_
_entity_poly.entity_id
_entity_poly.type
_entity_poly.pdbx_seq_one_letter_code
_entity_poly.pdbx_strand_id
1 'polypeptide(L)'
;MARRELAVSINEELVGHLRESDNLWRFEYSTAWARAAEGFDLAPALTRSQLLHSDGASDRPVQWYFDNLLPEEGLRLILAKEALLPAGDAFTLLAYFGAESAGSLVLRDPQKPAAGARGVKPLPLAELSGRIANLSKASLSRSAPKKMSLAGAQHKLPIVFEHGQLFEPLPATPSTHILKPNHQLADHYPSSVMNEYFTMRLAKEVGLTVPEVRRMYVPQPVYIVDRFDRVRGASPDDTGRLHVMDTCQLMNKAPAFKYVGANVGTLVLAAELCRERALARQQLYRWLVFNVLVGNSDNHLKNISFRVDASGIHLAPAYDLLCTAVYETRAMANESPTWPATSMAIPLDEATTFATVTRAHAIAAGRGLGLAERTAERLLAELVRAVPAAAERLVAEIQAGMSAAISASPDPEAAKAYVEGELRILRAVHKIVLGEMAARLLQ
;
A
#
# COMPACT_ATOMS: atom_id res chain seq x y z
N MET A 1 -4.88 35.65 -5.79
CA MET A 1 -5.82 34.67 -5.20
C MET A 1 -5.66 34.63 -3.68
N ALA A 2 -6.67 34.15 -2.94
CA ALA A 2 -6.54 34.04 -1.48
C ALA A 2 -5.47 32.98 -1.13
N ARG A 3 -4.58 33.30 -0.19
CA ARG A 3 -3.58 32.37 0.35
C ARG A 3 -4.28 31.27 1.13
N ARG A 4 -4.05 30.01 0.75
CA ARG A 4 -4.57 28.84 1.45
C ARG A 4 -3.52 28.29 2.41
N GLU A 5 -3.93 27.80 3.58
CA GLU A 5 -3.03 27.29 4.62
C GLU A 5 -3.60 26.04 5.29
N LEU A 6 -2.73 25.07 5.57
CA LEU A 6 -3.02 23.91 6.39
C LEU A 6 -1.95 23.76 7.48
N ALA A 7 -2.38 23.51 8.70
CA ALA A 7 -1.50 23.06 9.77
C ALA A 7 -1.20 21.56 9.56
N VAL A 8 0.07 21.19 9.64
CA VAL A 8 0.57 19.83 9.50
C VAL A 8 1.06 19.36 10.87
N SER A 9 0.50 18.28 11.38
CA SER A 9 0.86 17.72 12.68
C SER A 9 1.12 16.23 12.63
N ILE A 10 1.87 15.73 13.63
CA ILE A 10 2.14 14.30 13.89
C ILE A 10 1.83 14.07 15.36
N ASN A 11 0.96 13.11 15.68
CA ASN A 11 0.60 12.77 17.06
C ASN A 11 0.28 14.02 17.92
N GLU A 12 -0.49 14.95 17.35
CA GLU A 12 -0.88 16.24 17.94
C GLU A 12 0.23 17.31 18.00
N GLU A 13 1.49 16.96 17.73
CA GLU A 13 2.56 17.95 17.67
C GLU A 13 2.58 18.68 16.32
N LEU A 14 2.68 20.00 16.35
CA LEU A 14 2.75 20.83 15.15
C LEU A 14 4.11 20.68 14.47
N VAL A 15 4.13 20.08 13.29
CA VAL A 15 5.32 19.96 12.46
C VAL A 15 5.59 21.25 11.69
N GLY A 16 4.54 21.86 11.13
CA GLY A 16 4.68 23.07 10.35
C GLY A 16 3.39 23.50 9.65
N HIS A 17 3.55 24.40 8.70
CA HIS A 17 2.46 24.97 7.92
C HIS A 17 2.67 24.75 6.43
N LEU A 18 1.68 24.18 5.76
CA LEU A 18 1.63 24.04 4.32
C LEU A 18 0.79 25.19 3.75
N ARG A 19 1.37 25.93 2.81
CA ARG A 19 0.72 27.09 2.17
C ARG A 19 0.74 26.98 0.68
N GLU A 20 -0.29 27.50 0.04
CA GLU A 20 -0.37 27.61 -1.41
C GLU A 20 -0.81 29.01 -1.84
N SER A 21 -0.15 29.54 -2.82
CA SER A 21 -0.49 30.79 -3.52
C SER A 21 -0.06 30.67 -4.98
N ASP A 22 -0.98 30.99 -5.89
CA ASP A 22 -0.71 31.03 -7.34
C ASP A 22 -0.10 29.72 -7.87
N ASN A 23 -0.62 28.57 -7.38
CA ASN A 23 -0.18 27.22 -7.71
C ASN A 23 1.29 26.91 -7.34
N LEU A 24 1.87 27.67 -6.44
CA LEU A 24 3.16 27.38 -5.83
C LEU A 24 2.97 27.05 -4.36
N TRP A 25 3.53 25.92 -3.93
CA TRP A 25 3.40 25.46 -2.57
C TRP A 25 4.64 25.78 -1.74
N ARG A 26 4.42 26.02 -0.46
CA ARG A 26 5.46 26.28 0.52
C ARG A 26 5.17 25.49 1.78
N PHE A 27 6.20 24.91 2.36
CA PHE A 27 6.13 24.27 3.66
C PHE A 27 7.12 24.93 4.60
N GLU A 28 6.63 25.38 5.74
CA GLU A 28 7.43 26.03 6.78
C GLU A 28 7.37 25.19 8.05
N TYR A 29 8.50 24.62 8.47
CA TYR A 29 8.61 23.91 9.73
C TYR A 29 8.32 24.84 10.91
N SER A 30 7.63 24.34 11.95
CA SER A 30 7.58 25.00 13.23
C SER A 30 8.98 25.03 13.87
N THR A 31 9.32 26.11 14.54
CA THR A 31 10.62 26.21 15.24
C THR A 31 10.77 25.14 16.32
N ALA A 32 9.66 24.74 16.96
CA ALA A 32 9.64 23.69 17.96
C ALA A 32 10.04 22.34 17.36
N TRP A 33 9.39 21.92 16.26
CA TRP A 33 9.72 20.66 15.57
C TRP A 33 11.14 20.67 15.00
N ALA A 34 11.55 21.78 14.38
CA ALA A 34 12.87 21.89 13.79
C ALA A 34 14.01 21.71 14.80
N ARG A 35 13.78 22.10 16.07
CA ARG A 35 14.75 22.00 17.17
C ARG A 35 14.55 20.79 18.07
N ALA A 36 13.47 20.06 17.93
CA ALA A 36 13.18 18.88 18.76
C ALA A 36 14.24 17.79 18.56
N ALA A 37 14.71 17.19 19.66
CA ALA A 37 15.68 16.10 19.61
C ALA A 37 15.12 14.86 18.88
N GLU A 38 13.84 14.55 19.11
CA GLU A 38 13.10 13.46 18.47
C GLU A 38 12.51 13.85 17.10
N GLY A 39 12.68 15.11 16.69
CA GLY A 39 12.22 15.59 15.39
C GLY A 39 13.03 14.93 14.26
N PHE A 40 12.43 14.79 13.09
CA PHE A 40 13.05 14.24 11.88
C PHE A 40 12.62 15.03 10.64
N ASP A 41 13.36 14.86 9.55
CA ASP A 41 13.03 15.45 8.26
C ASP A 41 11.82 14.71 7.66
N LEU A 42 10.82 15.43 7.12
CA LEU A 42 9.67 14.80 6.48
C LEU A 42 10.08 13.95 5.26
N ALA A 43 11.07 14.40 4.54
CA ALA A 43 11.70 13.70 3.43
C ALA A 43 13.11 14.28 3.18
N PRO A 44 13.97 13.60 2.41
CA PRO A 44 15.30 14.15 2.06
C PRO A 44 15.26 15.52 1.39
N ALA A 45 14.19 15.83 0.63
CA ALA A 45 13.98 17.12 0.00
C ALA A 45 13.34 18.18 0.93
N LEU A 46 12.85 17.79 2.10
CA LEU A 46 12.20 18.66 3.08
C LEU A 46 12.92 18.55 4.43
N THR A 47 14.15 19.07 4.50
CA THR A 47 15.01 18.97 5.68
C THR A 47 14.68 20.02 6.73
N ARG A 48 14.78 19.70 8.02
CA ARG A 48 14.59 20.62 9.14
C ARG A 48 15.67 21.70 9.24
N SER A 49 16.83 21.46 8.65
CA SER A 49 17.93 22.43 8.61
C SER A 49 17.56 23.69 7.83
N GLN A 50 16.62 23.59 6.91
CA GLN A 50 16.00 24.69 6.20
C GLN A 50 14.54 24.82 6.66
N LEU A 51 14.20 25.91 7.34
CA LEU A 51 12.85 26.06 7.89
C LEU A 51 11.78 26.25 6.81
N LEU A 52 12.08 26.93 5.72
CA LEU A 52 11.14 27.21 4.64
C LEU A 52 11.54 26.52 3.37
N HIS A 53 10.68 25.65 2.86
CA HIS A 53 10.76 25.03 1.54
C HIS A 53 9.73 25.63 0.60
N SER A 54 10.10 25.84 -0.65
CA SER A 54 9.23 26.43 -1.67
C SER A 54 9.38 25.70 -2.98
N ASP A 55 8.25 25.53 -3.68
CA ASP A 55 8.23 25.01 -5.03
C ASP A 55 8.81 26.02 -6.02
N GLY A 56 9.52 25.51 -7.02
CA GLY A 56 9.88 26.24 -8.22
C GLY A 56 8.88 26.02 -9.37
N ALA A 57 9.24 26.52 -10.53
CA ALA A 57 8.40 26.34 -11.73
C ALA A 57 8.35 24.88 -12.22
N SER A 58 9.48 24.17 -12.19
CA SER A 58 9.66 22.80 -12.69
C SER A 58 9.99 21.78 -11.62
N ASP A 59 10.63 22.17 -10.52
CA ASP A 59 10.91 21.34 -9.36
C ASP A 59 9.97 21.74 -8.24
N ARG A 60 9.15 20.78 -7.76
CA ARG A 60 8.05 21.03 -6.83
C ARG A 60 8.09 20.08 -5.63
N PRO A 61 9.15 20.13 -4.82
CA PRO A 61 9.36 19.20 -3.73
C PRO A 61 8.23 19.21 -2.70
N VAL A 62 7.63 20.37 -2.44
CA VAL A 62 6.53 20.50 -1.47
C VAL A 62 5.26 19.89 -2.06
N GLN A 63 4.85 20.30 -3.25
CA GLN A 63 3.64 19.77 -3.88
C GLN A 63 3.73 18.27 -4.10
N TRP A 64 4.86 17.78 -4.65
CA TRP A 64 5.02 16.35 -4.92
C TRP A 64 4.96 15.52 -3.64
N TYR A 65 5.59 15.98 -2.57
CA TYR A 65 5.55 15.27 -1.29
C TYR A 65 4.11 15.11 -0.78
N PHE A 66 3.34 16.20 -0.73
CA PHE A 66 1.99 16.17 -0.18
C PHE A 66 0.95 15.58 -1.15
N ASP A 67 1.08 15.76 -2.47
CA ASP A 67 0.18 15.16 -3.45
C ASP A 67 0.26 13.61 -3.45
N ASN A 68 1.44 13.04 -3.15
CA ASN A 68 1.62 11.60 -2.99
C ASN A 68 0.81 10.99 -1.82
N LEU A 69 0.31 11.79 -0.89
CA LEU A 69 -0.58 11.33 0.18
C LEU A 69 -2.03 11.12 -0.29
N LEU A 70 -2.39 11.65 -1.45
CA LEU A 70 -3.75 11.59 -1.99
C LEU A 70 -4.03 10.28 -2.73
N PRO A 71 -5.30 9.88 -2.83
CA PRO A 71 -5.72 8.82 -3.74
C PRO A 71 -5.34 9.13 -5.19
N GLU A 72 -5.25 8.08 -6.00
CA GLU A 72 -4.81 8.19 -7.38
C GLU A 72 -5.94 7.83 -8.34
N GLU A 73 -5.75 8.17 -9.60
CA GLU A 73 -6.53 7.70 -10.75
C GLU A 73 -8.05 7.79 -10.54
N GLY A 74 -8.78 6.70 -10.84
CA GLY A 74 -10.23 6.65 -10.77
C GLY A 74 -10.78 6.88 -9.36
N LEU A 75 -10.08 6.42 -8.30
CA LEU A 75 -10.53 6.65 -6.93
C LEU A 75 -10.47 8.13 -6.54
N ARG A 76 -9.45 8.87 -6.99
CA ARG A 76 -9.36 10.32 -6.77
C ARG A 76 -10.54 11.06 -7.41
N LEU A 77 -10.92 10.67 -8.64
CA LEU A 77 -12.08 11.25 -9.33
C LEU A 77 -13.38 10.97 -8.59
N ILE A 78 -13.59 9.72 -8.12
CA ILE A 78 -14.79 9.33 -7.37
C ILE A 78 -14.90 10.14 -6.07
N LEU A 79 -13.83 10.18 -5.27
CA LEU A 79 -13.83 10.88 -3.98
C LEU A 79 -13.97 12.40 -4.15
N ALA A 80 -13.31 12.98 -5.15
CA ALA A 80 -13.44 14.40 -5.46
C ALA A 80 -14.89 14.76 -5.86
N LYS A 81 -15.53 13.92 -6.70
CA LYS A 81 -16.93 14.08 -7.08
C LYS A 81 -17.87 13.97 -5.89
N GLU A 82 -17.66 13.01 -5.00
CA GLU A 82 -18.46 12.84 -3.77
C GLU A 82 -18.31 14.03 -2.81
N ALA A 83 -17.13 14.62 -2.75
CA ALA A 83 -16.84 15.81 -1.96
C ALA A 83 -17.26 17.12 -2.62
N LEU A 84 -17.71 17.10 -3.88
CA LEU A 84 -17.98 18.26 -4.72
C LEU A 84 -16.74 19.18 -4.88
N LEU A 85 -15.56 18.57 -5.02
CA LEU A 85 -14.27 19.25 -5.14
C LEU A 85 -13.63 18.97 -6.51
N PRO A 86 -12.80 19.89 -7.04
CA PRO A 86 -12.02 19.65 -8.23
C PRO A 86 -10.95 18.57 -8.00
N ALA A 87 -10.93 17.50 -8.77
CA ALA A 87 -9.96 16.43 -8.66
C ALA A 87 -8.51 16.88 -8.93
N GLY A 88 -8.31 17.94 -9.71
CA GLY A 88 -7.01 18.52 -10.00
C GLY A 88 -6.48 19.47 -8.91
N ASP A 89 -7.31 19.88 -7.95
CA ASP A 89 -6.89 20.74 -6.83
C ASP A 89 -6.45 19.90 -5.63
N ALA A 90 -5.19 19.44 -5.66
CA ALA A 90 -4.60 18.63 -4.61
C ALA A 90 -4.63 19.31 -3.24
N PHE A 91 -4.45 20.64 -3.17
CA PHE A 91 -4.49 21.37 -1.91
C PHE A 91 -5.86 21.30 -1.24
N THR A 92 -6.93 21.53 -2.00
CA THR A 92 -8.31 21.41 -1.48
C THR A 92 -8.66 19.98 -1.09
N LEU A 93 -8.17 18.97 -1.84
CA LEU A 93 -8.35 17.56 -1.48
C LEU A 93 -7.63 17.23 -0.17
N LEU A 94 -6.41 17.72 0.05
CA LEU A 94 -5.69 17.57 1.31
C LEU A 94 -6.42 18.25 2.48
N ALA A 95 -6.98 19.44 2.26
CA ALA A 95 -7.78 20.14 3.28
C ALA A 95 -9.04 19.33 3.69
N TYR A 96 -9.60 18.54 2.79
CA TYR A 96 -10.81 17.75 3.04
C TYR A 96 -10.51 16.35 3.59
N PHE A 97 -9.51 15.67 3.03
CA PHE A 97 -9.20 14.27 3.36
C PHE A 97 -8.01 14.09 4.31
N GLY A 98 -7.23 15.13 4.57
CA GLY A 98 -5.95 15.04 5.28
C GLY A 98 -6.03 14.71 6.77
N ALA A 99 -7.23 14.53 7.34
CA ALA A 99 -7.40 14.06 8.71
C ALA A 99 -6.93 12.61 8.93
N GLU A 100 -6.86 11.80 7.86
CA GLU A 100 -6.32 10.45 7.86
C GLU A 100 -5.56 10.21 6.55
N SER A 101 -4.26 10.06 6.63
CA SER A 101 -3.36 9.81 5.48
C SER A 101 -2.54 8.53 5.70
N ALA A 102 -1.80 8.11 4.69
CA ALA A 102 -0.71 7.17 4.86
C ALA A 102 0.37 7.81 5.75
N GLY A 103 0.97 7.02 6.63
CA GLY A 103 1.95 7.53 7.59
C GLY A 103 1.32 8.33 8.74
N SER A 104 2.03 9.36 9.18
CA SER A 104 1.72 10.06 10.42
C SER A 104 1.00 11.39 10.24
N LEU A 105 1.07 12.00 9.04
CA LEU A 105 0.63 13.38 8.87
C LEU A 105 -0.88 13.54 9.00
N VAL A 106 -1.25 14.58 9.73
CA VAL A 106 -2.61 15.09 9.83
C VAL A 106 -2.60 16.53 9.34
N LEU A 107 -3.36 16.80 8.29
CA LEU A 107 -3.48 18.14 7.69
C LEU A 107 -4.84 18.73 8.02
N ARG A 108 -4.85 19.94 8.56
CA ARG A 108 -6.08 20.62 8.97
C ARG A 108 -6.04 22.11 8.63
N ASP A 109 -7.18 22.62 8.26
CA ASP A 109 -7.40 24.06 8.16
C ASP A 109 -7.32 24.67 9.57
N PRO A 110 -6.36 25.57 9.84
CA PRO A 110 -6.19 26.15 11.17
C PRO A 110 -7.36 27.04 11.62
N GLN A 111 -8.23 27.45 10.68
CA GLN A 111 -9.43 28.25 10.98
C GLN A 111 -10.64 27.40 11.35
N LYS A 112 -10.57 26.07 11.15
CA LYS A 112 -11.64 25.16 11.53
C LYS A 112 -11.46 24.64 12.95
N PRO A 113 -12.56 24.26 13.63
CA PRO A 113 -12.47 23.68 14.97
C PRO A 113 -11.47 22.52 15.02
N ALA A 114 -10.83 22.36 16.17
CA ALA A 114 -9.95 21.22 16.46
C ALA A 114 -10.64 19.88 16.17
N ALA A 115 -9.85 18.80 16.09
CA ALA A 115 -10.35 17.45 15.80
C ALA A 115 -11.66 17.16 16.55
N GLY A 116 -12.62 16.59 15.80
CA GLY A 116 -13.90 16.18 16.36
C GLY A 116 -13.80 15.11 17.46
N ALA A 117 -14.89 14.41 17.74
CA ALA A 117 -14.94 13.37 18.76
C ALA A 117 -13.85 12.31 18.62
N ARG A 118 -13.35 11.81 19.76
CA ARG A 118 -12.52 10.60 19.88
C ARG A 118 -13.41 9.38 20.11
N GLY A 119 -12.86 8.21 19.86
CA GLY A 119 -13.51 6.92 20.03
C GLY A 119 -13.79 6.22 18.72
N VAL A 120 -14.58 5.16 18.78
CA VAL A 120 -14.92 4.33 17.64
C VAL A 120 -16.44 4.11 17.58
N LYS A 121 -16.98 3.99 16.38
CA LYS A 121 -18.38 3.64 16.12
C LYS A 121 -18.42 2.18 15.62
N PRO A 122 -19.26 1.30 16.18
CA PRO A 122 -19.46 -0.03 15.60
C PRO A 122 -19.83 0.05 14.12
N LEU A 123 -19.22 -0.84 13.31
CA LEU A 123 -19.60 -1.02 11.90
C LEU A 123 -20.33 -2.36 11.74
N PRO A 124 -21.67 -2.36 11.73
CA PRO A 124 -22.45 -3.58 11.55
C PRO A 124 -22.13 -4.25 10.22
N LEU A 125 -22.02 -5.58 10.19
CA LEU A 125 -21.70 -6.35 8.99
C LEU A 125 -22.74 -6.14 7.88
N ALA A 126 -24.01 -5.99 8.22
CA ALA A 126 -25.08 -5.68 7.26
C ALA A 126 -24.90 -4.29 6.61
N GLU A 127 -24.45 -3.28 7.38
CA GLU A 127 -24.12 -1.95 6.85
C GLU A 127 -22.93 -2.04 5.88
N LEU A 128 -21.86 -2.73 6.27
CA LEU A 128 -20.69 -2.94 5.42
C LEU A 128 -21.06 -3.69 4.13
N SER A 129 -21.85 -4.75 4.22
CA SER A 129 -22.37 -5.48 3.06
C SER A 129 -23.13 -4.58 2.09
N GLY A 130 -24.02 -3.72 2.62
CA GLY A 130 -24.75 -2.74 1.81
C GLY A 130 -23.83 -1.73 1.11
N ARG A 131 -22.77 -1.27 1.77
CA ARG A 131 -21.76 -0.38 1.16
C ARG A 131 -20.98 -1.09 0.05
N ILE A 132 -20.59 -2.35 0.26
CA ILE A 132 -19.87 -3.17 -0.75
C ILE A 132 -20.75 -3.40 -1.99
N ALA A 133 -22.03 -3.72 -1.80
CA ALA A 133 -22.99 -3.90 -2.90
C ALA A 133 -23.19 -2.62 -3.75
N ASN A 134 -22.88 -1.45 -3.21
CA ASN A 134 -23.04 -0.16 -3.87
C ASN A 134 -21.75 0.46 -4.40
N LEU A 135 -20.64 -0.27 -4.47
CA LEU A 135 -19.32 0.27 -4.89
C LEU A 135 -19.32 0.88 -6.30
N SER A 136 -20.18 0.42 -7.20
CA SER A 136 -20.32 1.02 -8.53
C SER A 136 -20.92 2.43 -8.51
N LYS A 137 -21.58 2.83 -7.41
CA LYS A 137 -22.31 4.11 -7.28
C LYS A 137 -21.69 5.04 -6.24
N ALA A 138 -20.98 4.50 -5.26
CA ALA A 138 -20.41 5.27 -4.15
C ALA A 138 -19.15 4.63 -3.61
N SER A 139 -18.24 5.44 -3.08
CA SER A 139 -17.04 4.94 -2.42
C SER A 139 -17.41 4.21 -1.12
N LEU A 140 -16.57 3.26 -0.72
CA LEU A 140 -16.73 2.51 0.53
C LEU A 140 -16.73 3.44 1.77
N SER A 141 -16.02 4.57 1.68
CA SER A 141 -15.88 5.55 2.75
C SER A 141 -16.91 6.69 2.73
N ARG A 142 -17.88 6.69 1.80
CA ARG A 142 -18.83 7.81 1.63
C ARG A 142 -19.56 8.19 2.93
N SER A 143 -20.05 7.21 3.66
CA SER A 143 -20.77 7.40 4.94
C SER A 143 -19.89 7.25 6.17
N ALA A 144 -18.57 7.07 6.02
CA ALA A 144 -17.66 6.96 7.14
C ALA A 144 -17.60 8.29 7.93
N PRO A 145 -17.56 8.22 9.28
CA PRO A 145 -17.45 9.41 10.13
C PRO A 145 -16.22 10.24 9.83
N LYS A 146 -15.13 9.60 9.45
CA LYS A 146 -13.84 10.21 9.15
C LYS A 146 -13.56 10.21 7.66
N LYS A 147 -13.27 11.37 7.10
CA LYS A 147 -12.76 11.50 5.73
C LYS A 147 -11.27 11.17 5.71
N MET A 148 -10.82 10.49 4.67
CA MET A 148 -9.46 9.97 4.60
C MET A 148 -8.84 10.11 3.23
N SER A 149 -7.52 10.21 3.24
CA SER A 149 -6.65 10.16 2.08
C SER A 149 -5.70 8.98 2.22
N LEU A 150 -5.95 7.89 1.51
CA LEU A 150 -5.00 6.77 1.41
C LEU A 150 -4.68 6.55 -0.06
N ALA A 151 -3.40 6.54 -0.39
CA ALA A 151 -2.90 6.30 -1.75
C ALA A 151 -3.40 4.96 -2.33
N GLY A 152 -3.44 4.88 -3.68
CA GLY A 152 -3.86 3.70 -4.45
C GLY A 152 -5.23 3.83 -5.10
N ALA A 153 -5.53 2.94 -6.05
CA ALA A 153 -6.70 2.97 -6.92
C ALA A 153 -7.90 2.14 -6.44
N GLN A 154 -7.68 1.15 -5.57
CA GLN A 154 -8.71 0.25 -5.07
C GLN A 154 -9.51 0.87 -3.91
N HIS A 155 -10.81 0.58 -3.84
CA HIS A 155 -11.65 0.94 -2.70
C HIS A 155 -11.10 0.35 -1.40
N LYS A 156 -10.98 1.19 -0.38
CA LYS A 156 -10.49 0.81 0.93
C LYS A 156 -11.18 1.64 2.02
N LEU A 157 -11.28 1.06 3.21
CA LEU A 157 -11.87 1.71 4.38
C LEU A 157 -10.90 1.59 5.55
N PRO A 158 -10.44 2.70 6.16
CA PRO A 158 -9.73 2.64 7.44
C PRO A 158 -10.70 2.26 8.53
N ILE A 159 -10.32 1.26 9.29
CA ILE A 159 -11.11 0.72 10.39
C ILE A 159 -10.27 0.54 11.65
N VAL A 160 -10.94 0.29 12.75
CA VAL A 160 -10.40 -0.36 13.93
C VAL A 160 -10.97 -1.78 13.97
N PHE A 161 -10.10 -2.79 14.14
CA PHE A 161 -10.50 -4.19 14.24
C PHE A 161 -10.01 -4.73 15.57
N GLU A 162 -10.95 -5.08 16.44
CA GLU A 162 -10.67 -5.58 17.79
C GLU A 162 -11.62 -6.72 18.13
N HIS A 163 -11.08 -7.77 18.73
CA HIS A 163 -11.85 -8.94 19.19
C HIS A 163 -12.83 -9.51 18.15
N GLY A 164 -12.42 -9.50 16.86
CA GLY A 164 -13.25 -9.99 15.75
C GLY A 164 -14.35 -9.02 15.31
N GLN A 165 -14.40 -7.81 15.84
CA GLN A 165 -15.41 -6.80 15.53
C GLN A 165 -14.81 -5.63 14.72
N LEU A 166 -15.64 -5.06 13.85
CA LEU A 166 -15.29 -3.93 13.00
C LEU A 166 -15.84 -2.63 13.60
N PHE A 167 -15.02 -1.61 13.62
CA PHE A 167 -15.39 -0.26 14.04
C PHE A 167 -14.86 0.77 13.04
N GLU A 168 -15.58 1.87 12.89
CA GLU A 168 -15.11 3.07 12.20
C GLU A 168 -14.50 4.04 13.22
N PRO A 169 -13.26 4.53 12.99
CA PRO A 169 -12.68 5.54 13.87
C PRO A 169 -13.43 6.88 13.72
N LEU A 170 -13.67 7.56 14.84
CA LEU A 170 -14.15 8.94 14.86
C LEU A 170 -13.05 9.92 14.40
N PRO A 171 -13.36 11.16 14.03
CA PRO A 171 -12.43 12.07 13.37
C PRO A 171 -11.06 12.25 14.05
N ALA A 172 -10.98 12.20 15.39
CA ALA A 172 -9.74 12.36 16.12
C ALA A 172 -9.00 11.05 16.42
N THR A 173 -9.64 9.89 16.27
CA THR A 173 -9.04 8.56 16.54
C THR A 173 -8.33 8.01 15.33
N PRO A 174 -7.08 7.54 15.42
CA PRO A 174 -6.39 6.87 14.32
C PRO A 174 -7.05 5.54 13.95
N SER A 175 -7.07 5.19 12.65
CA SER A 175 -7.38 3.82 12.25
C SER A 175 -6.20 2.90 12.54
N THR A 176 -6.48 1.61 12.80
CA THR A 176 -5.47 0.58 13.07
C THR A 176 -5.31 -0.43 11.95
N HIS A 177 -6.31 -0.49 11.06
CA HIS A 177 -6.36 -1.43 9.94
C HIS A 177 -6.90 -0.75 8.68
N ILE A 178 -6.68 -1.40 7.55
CA ILE A 178 -7.31 -1.09 6.28
C ILE A 178 -8.14 -2.30 5.86
N LEU A 179 -9.40 -2.07 5.52
CA LEU A 179 -10.30 -3.06 4.94
C LEU A 179 -10.44 -2.83 3.44
N LYS A 180 -10.30 -3.90 2.64
CA LYS A 180 -10.51 -3.89 1.20
C LYS A 180 -11.54 -4.97 0.83
N PRO A 181 -12.60 -4.65 0.09
CA PRO A 181 -13.49 -5.64 -0.54
C PRO A 181 -12.87 -6.17 -1.83
N ASN A 182 -13.52 -7.14 -2.48
CA ASN A 182 -13.16 -7.48 -3.85
C ASN A 182 -13.19 -6.26 -4.77
N HIS A 183 -12.34 -6.29 -5.78
CA HIS A 183 -12.26 -5.22 -6.77
C HIS A 183 -13.63 -4.98 -7.43
N GLN A 184 -13.98 -3.70 -7.67
CA GLN A 184 -15.29 -3.33 -8.25
C GLN A 184 -15.48 -3.85 -9.69
N LEU A 185 -14.40 -4.04 -10.44
CA LEU A 185 -14.39 -4.67 -11.76
C LEU A 185 -14.22 -6.20 -11.58
N ALA A 186 -15.23 -6.86 -11.01
CA ALA A 186 -15.17 -8.27 -10.64
C ALA A 186 -14.93 -9.20 -11.85
N ASP A 187 -15.34 -8.80 -13.05
CA ASP A 187 -15.13 -9.55 -14.28
C ASP A 187 -13.64 -9.56 -14.70
N HIS A 188 -12.91 -8.47 -14.43
CA HIS A 188 -11.50 -8.35 -14.73
C HIS A 188 -10.59 -8.84 -13.59
N TYR A 189 -11.02 -8.63 -12.34
CA TYR A 189 -10.24 -8.96 -11.14
C TYR A 189 -11.07 -9.83 -10.16
N PRO A 190 -11.54 -11.01 -10.59
CA PRO A 190 -12.32 -11.88 -9.73
C PRO A 190 -11.52 -12.35 -8.51
N SER A 191 -12.18 -12.46 -7.35
CA SER A 191 -11.60 -12.96 -6.10
C SER A 191 -10.31 -12.24 -5.66
N SER A 192 -10.23 -10.91 -5.88
CA SER A 192 -9.02 -10.13 -5.57
C SER A 192 -8.67 -10.14 -4.08
N VAL A 193 -9.65 -10.25 -3.18
CA VAL A 193 -9.45 -10.44 -1.74
C VAL A 193 -8.66 -11.71 -1.45
N MET A 194 -9.02 -12.83 -2.08
CA MET A 194 -8.30 -14.09 -1.90
C MET A 194 -6.88 -14.03 -2.48
N ASN A 195 -6.72 -13.37 -3.63
CA ASN A 195 -5.41 -13.17 -4.25
C ASN A 195 -4.45 -12.42 -3.33
N GLU A 196 -4.85 -11.25 -2.83
CA GLU A 196 -4.01 -10.44 -1.94
C GLU A 196 -3.77 -11.16 -0.60
N TYR A 197 -4.81 -11.73 0.01
CA TYR A 197 -4.68 -12.50 1.25
C TYR A 197 -3.70 -13.65 1.14
N PHE A 198 -3.82 -14.47 0.08
CA PHE A 198 -2.92 -15.59 -0.17
C PHE A 198 -1.49 -15.13 -0.38
N THR A 199 -1.28 -14.13 -1.23
CA THR A 199 0.07 -13.65 -1.59
C THR A 199 0.78 -13.00 -0.42
N MET A 200 0.07 -12.21 0.40
CA MET A 200 0.63 -11.63 1.63
C MET A 200 0.96 -12.70 2.67
N ARG A 201 0.09 -13.71 2.86
CA ARG A 201 0.38 -14.86 3.72
C ARG A 201 1.62 -15.62 3.22
N LEU A 202 1.71 -15.87 1.91
CA LEU A 202 2.84 -16.55 1.29
C LEU A 202 4.14 -15.77 1.49
N ALA A 203 4.12 -14.45 1.34
CA ALA A 203 5.27 -13.59 1.61
C ALA A 203 5.79 -13.74 3.06
N LYS A 204 4.87 -13.78 4.04
CA LYS A 204 5.20 -14.03 5.44
C LYS A 204 5.84 -15.40 5.66
N GLU A 205 5.26 -16.46 5.08
CA GLU A 205 5.76 -17.84 5.19
C GLU A 205 7.19 -18.02 4.66
N VAL A 206 7.57 -17.22 3.66
CA VAL A 206 8.93 -17.27 3.09
C VAL A 206 9.87 -16.20 3.64
N GLY A 207 9.48 -15.56 4.75
CA GLY A 207 10.33 -14.68 5.54
C GLY A 207 10.48 -13.24 5.02
N LEU A 208 9.52 -12.74 4.22
CA LEU A 208 9.41 -11.31 3.99
C LEU A 208 8.74 -10.65 5.21
N THR A 209 9.23 -9.48 5.57
CA THR A 209 8.57 -8.67 6.61
C THR A 209 7.32 -8.03 6.01
N VAL A 210 6.15 -8.43 6.47
CA VAL A 210 4.83 -7.95 6.02
C VAL A 210 3.92 -7.74 7.24
N PRO A 211 2.92 -6.84 7.15
CA PRO A 211 1.91 -6.70 8.21
C PRO A 211 1.02 -7.94 8.31
N GLU A 212 0.35 -8.09 9.46
CA GLU A 212 -0.65 -9.14 9.64
C GLU A 212 -1.86 -8.90 8.76
N VAL A 213 -2.38 -10.01 8.22
CA VAL A 213 -3.54 -9.99 7.32
C VAL A 213 -4.60 -10.97 7.77
N ARG A 214 -5.85 -10.60 7.53
CA ARG A 214 -7.03 -11.43 7.85
C ARG A 214 -8.02 -11.37 6.70
N ARG A 215 -8.86 -12.37 6.64
CA ARG A 215 -9.97 -12.44 5.69
C ARG A 215 -11.24 -12.89 6.43
N MET A 216 -12.36 -12.28 6.11
CA MET A 216 -13.68 -12.68 6.62
C MET A 216 -14.75 -12.48 5.54
N TYR A 217 -15.96 -13.03 5.79
CA TYR A 217 -17.13 -12.84 4.93
C TYR A 217 -18.21 -11.98 5.62
N VAL A 218 -18.86 -11.03 4.88
CA VAL A 218 -19.84 -10.07 5.41
C VAL A 218 -21.18 -9.92 4.62
N PRO A 219 -21.71 -10.76 3.75
CA PRO A 219 -21.24 -12.07 3.26
C PRO A 219 -20.17 -12.00 2.17
N GLN A 220 -19.95 -10.83 1.54
CA GLN A 220 -18.87 -10.67 0.57
C GLN A 220 -17.52 -10.89 1.28
N PRO A 221 -16.53 -11.45 0.60
CA PRO A 221 -15.20 -11.55 1.17
C PRO A 221 -14.59 -10.16 1.33
N VAL A 222 -13.95 -9.92 2.49
CA VAL A 222 -13.19 -8.72 2.78
C VAL A 222 -11.80 -9.10 3.30
N TYR A 223 -10.81 -8.35 2.86
CA TYR A 223 -9.43 -8.40 3.32
C TYR A 223 -9.20 -7.32 4.35
N ILE A 224 -8.49 -7.64 5.43
CA ILE A 224 -8.14 -6.73 6.51
C ILE A 224 -6.64 -6.83 6.75
N VAL A 225 -5.95 -5.71 6.66
CA VAL A 225 -4.50 -5.61 6.89
C VAL A 225 -4.21 -4.66 8.04
N ASP A 226 -3.30 -5.07 8.92
CA ASP A 226 -2.79 -4.21 9.99
C ASP A 226 -2.03 -3.03 9.38
N ARG A 227 -2.22 -1.85 9.91
CA ARG A 227 -1.43 -0.68 9.55
C ARG A 227 -0.07 -0.73 10.25
N PHE A 228 0.99 -0.93 9.48
CA PHE A 228 2.37 -0.94 9.99
C PHE A 228 2.88 0.45 10.37
N ASP A 229 2.17 1.50 9.95
CA ASP A 229 2.43 2.89 10.29
C ASP A 229 1.67 3.33 11.56
N ARG A 230 1.30 2.37 12.41
CA ARG A 230 0.62 2.58 13.69
C ARG A 230 1.31 1.83 14.82
N VAL A 231 1.41 2.49 15.97
CA VAL A 231 1.81 1.86 17.24
C VAL A 231 0.57 1.77 18.10
N ARG A 232 0.12 0.56 18.39
CA ARG A 232 -1.08 0.32 19.19
C ARG A 232 -0.80 0.66 20.66
N GLY A 233 -1.65 1.48 21.25
CA GLY A 233 -1.70 1.76 22.68
C GLY A 233 -2.67 0.82 23.42
N ALA A 234 -3.01 1.19 24.65
CA ALA A 234 -3.96 0.44 25.47
C ALA A 234 -5.40 0.52 24.94
N SER A 235 -5.73 1.57 24.20
CA SER A 235 -7.02 1.78 23.55
C SER A 235 -6.82 2.30 22.11
N PRO A 236 -7.86 2.28 21.26
CA PRO A 236 -7.78 2.88 19.93
C PRO A 236 -7.35 4.36 19.93
N ASP A 237 -7.76 5.10 20.94
CA ASP A 237 -7.41 6.53 21.08
C ASP A 237 -5.94 6.77 21.45
N ASP A 238 -5.27 5.77 22.01
CA ASP A 238 -3.85 5.82 22.38
C ASP A 238 -2.94 5.34 21.23
N THR A 239 -3.51 5.10 20.05
CA THR A 239 -2.74 4.65 18.87
C THR A 239 -1.85 5.77 18.35
N GLY A 240 -0.54 5.57 18.40
CA GLY A 240 0.45 6.46 17.80
C GLY A 240 0.57 6.26 16.29
N ARG A 241 1.01 7.31 15.59
CA ARG A 241 1.30 7.31 14.16
C ARG A 241 2.80 7.32 13.93
N LEU A 242 3.30 6.45 13.05
CA LEU A 242 4.67 6.43 12.58
C LEU A 242 4.77 7.18 11.26
N HIS A 243 5.83 7.96 11.10
CA HIS A 243 6.07 8.63 9.84
C HIS A 243 6.53 7.63 8.78
N VAL A 244 5.81 7.61 7.66
CA VAL A 244 6.11 6.74 6.52
C VAL A 244 5.95 7.57 5.25
N MET A 245 6.86 7.37 4.31
CA MET A 245 6.80 7.92 2.96
C MET A 245 7.02 6.81 1.93
N ASP A 246 6.41 6.94 0.74
CA ASP A 246 6.67 6.03 -0.38
C ASP A 246 7.96 6.40 -1.13
N THR A 247 8.37 5.57 -2.10
CA THR A 247 9.60 5.83 -2.87
C THR A 247 9.49 7.10 -3.72
N CYS A 248 8.31 7.49 -4.20
CA CYS A 248 8.17 8.75 -4.95
C CYS A 248 8.44 9.96 -4.05
N GLN A 249 7.93 9.95 -2.81
CA GLN A 249 8.22 10.98 -1.80
C GLN A 249 9.70 10.98 -1.41
N LEU A 250 10.28 9.79 -1.18
CA LEU A 250 11.71 9.62 -0.85
C LEU A 250 12.61 10.22 -1.93
N MET A 251 12.26 10.02 -3.21
CA MET A 251 13.05 10.43 -4.38
C MET A 251 12.68 11.82 -4.91
N ASN A 252 11.85 12.57 -4.21
CA ASN A 252 11.35 13.88 -4.62
C ASN A 252 10.72 13.82 -6.03
N LYS A 253 9.72 12.97 -6.21
CA LYS A 253 9.03 12.75 -7.49
C LYS A 253 7.52 12.85 -7.37
N ALA A 254 6.90 13.35 -8.45
CA ALA A 254 5.45 13.37 -8.59
C ALA A 254 4.87 11.95 -8.62
N PRO A 255 3.57 11.75 -8.26
CA PRO A 255 2.91 10.43 -8.29
C PRO A 255 3.03 9.70 -9.63
N ALA A 256 3.02 10.42 -10.76
CA ALA A 256 3.18 9.85 -12.10
C ALA A 256 4.51 9.13 -12.35
N PHE A 257 5.51 9.36 -11.48
CA PHE A 257 6.83 8.71 -11.58
C PHE A 257 6.79 7.22 -11.16
N LYS A 258 5.73 6.76 -10.54
CA LYS A 258 5.62 5.41 -9.92
C LYS A 258 5.99 4.25 -10.84
N TYR A 259 5.66 4.33 -12.14
CA TYR A 259 6.04 3.32 -13.14
C TYR A 259 7.27 3.74 -13.95
N VAL A 260 7.32 4.99 -14.43
CA VAL A 260 8.41 5.49 -15.27
C VAL A 260 9.77 5.40 -14.58
N GLY A 261 9.79 5.62 -13.26
CA GLY A 261 10.99 5.50 -12.44
C GLY A 261 11.25 4.12 -11.87
N ALA A 262 10.36 3.15 -12.12
CA ALA A 262 10.44 1.82 -11.52
C ALA A 262 11.53 0.96 -12.18
N ASN A 263 12.72 0.95 -11.60
CA ASN A 263 13.86 0.17 -12.05
C ASN A 263 14.81 -0.15 -10.89
N VAL A 264 15.74 -1.08 -11.11
CA VAL A 264 16.72 -1.51 -10.09
C VAL A 264 17.58 -0.34 -9.61
N GLY A 265 17.95 0.59 -10.49
CA GLY A 265 18.74 1.78 -10.12
C GLY A 265 18.04 2.67 -9.11
N THR A 266 16.73 2.88 -9.24
CA THR A 266 15.94 3.63 -8.25
C THR A 266 15.90 2.90 -6.90
N LEU A 267 15.80 1.56 -6.89
CA LEU A 267 15.88 0.77 -5.66
C LEU A 267 17.24 0.90 -4.97
N VAL A 268 18.32 0.97 -5.74
CA VAL A 268 19.68 1.23 -5.21
C VAL A 268 19.72 2.58 -4.50
N LEU A 269 19.26 3.63 -5.18
CA LEU A 269 19.26 5.00 -4.62
C LEU A 269 18.41 5.04 -3.33
N ALA A 270 17.28 4.38 -3.30
CA ALA A 270 16.43 4.29 -2.12
C ALA A 270 17.13 3.55 -0.96
N ALA A 271 17.81 2.44 -1.25
CA ALA A 271 18.59 1.70 -0.25
C ALA A 271 19.76 2.50 0.34
N GLU A 272 20.41 3.36 -0.48
CA GLU A 272 21.50 4.22 -0.03
C GLU A 272 21.06 5.27 1.00
N LEU A 273 19.80 5.69 0.97
CA LEU A 273 19.21 6.61 1.93
C LEU A 273 18.84 5.93 3.25
N CYS A 274 18.74 4.58 3.28
CA CYS A 274 18.44 3.85 4.49
C CYS A 274 19.62 3.83 5.46
N ARG A 275 19.31 3.85 6.77
CA ARG A 275 20.30 3.69 7.83
C ARG A 275 21.01 2.34 7.73
N GLU A 276 20.25 1.25 7.59
CA GLU A 276 20.77 -0.11 7.45
C GLU A 276 20.85 -0.51 5.97
N ARG A 277 21.74 0.13 5.19
CA ARG A 277 21.84 -0.03 3.73
C ARG A 277 21.98 -1.48 3.27
N ALA A 278 22.84 -2.26 3.92
CA ALA A 278 23.08 -3.65 3.56
C ALA A 278 21.82 -4.53 3.76
N LEU A 279 21.08 -4.29 4.84
CA LEU A 279 19.83 -4.98 5.13
C LEU A 279 18.74 -4.55 4.13
N ALA A 280 18.62 -3.25 3.86
CA ALA A 280 17.66 -2.71 2.89
C ALA A 280 17.87 -3.31 1.49
N ARG A 281 19.12 -3.41 1.03
CA ARG A 281 19.47 -4.05 -0.27
C ARG A 281 19.02 -5.52 -0.31
N GLN A 282 19.27 -6.29 0.75
CA GLN A 282 18.86 -7.70 0.82
C GLN A 282 17.33 -7.84 0.85
N GLN A 283 16.65 -7.00 1.62
CA GLN A 283 15.18 -7.02 1.72
C GLN A 283 14.52 -6.60 0.41
N LEU A 284 15.02 -5.55 -0.27
CA LEU A 284 14.55 -5.13 -1.59
C LEU A 284 14.79 -6.20 -2.64
N TYR A 285 15.93 -6.90 -2.59
CA TYR A 285 16.18 -8.02 -3.49
C TYR A 285 15.21 -9.19 -3.26
N ARG A 286 14.99 -9.59 -2.01
CA ARG A 286 14.00 -10.62 -1.67
C ARG A 286 12.59 -10.22 -2.11
N TRP A 287 12.22 -8.96 -1.89
CA TRP A 287 10.96 -8.39 -2.35
C TRP A 287 10.84 -8.45 -3.88
N LEU A 288 11.87 -8.05 -4.62
CA LEU A 288 11.90 -8.06 -6.08
C LEU A 288 11.74 -9.49 -6.64
N VAL A 289 12.55 -10.44 -6.14
CA VAL A 289 12.47 -11.86 -6.55
C VAL A 289 11.11 -12.46 -6.20
N PHE A 290 10.55 -12.15 -5.02
CA PHE A 290 9.23 -12.62 -4.65
C PHE A 290 8.15 -12.11 -5.60
N ASN A 291 8.15 -10.81 -5.95
CA ASN A 291 7.21 -10.25 -6.90
C ASN A 291 7.32 -10.88 -8.30
N VAL A 292 8.52 -11.21 -8.73
CA VAL A 292 8.73 -11.98 -9.98
C VAL A 292 8.12 -13.37 -9.87
N LEU A 293 8.36 -14.10 -8.77
CA LEU A 293 7.83 -15.45 -8.57
C LEU A 293 6.30 -15.49 -8.53
N VAL A 294 5.67 -14.51 -7.86
CA VAL A 294 4.21 -14.45 -7.78
C VAL A 294 3.55 -13.76 -8.97
N GLY A 295 4.32 -13.30 -9.96
CA GLY A 295 3.76 -12.63 -11.13
C GLY A 295 3.06 -11.31 -10.78
N ASN A 296 3.62 -10.50 -9.89
CA ASN A 296 3.08 -9.18 -9.59
C ASN A 296 3.56 -8.15 -10.61
N SER A 297 2.70 -7.76 -11.54
CA SER A 297 2.98 -6.74 -12.55
C SER A 297 2.70 -5.31 -12.09
N ASP A 298 2.22 -5.13 -10.85
CA ASP A 298 1.87 -3.83 -10.26
C ASP A 298 2.79 -3.44 -9.08
N ASN A 299 3.97 -4.03 -8.99
CA ASN A 299 4.96 -3.76 -7.95
C ASN A 299 5.73 -2.45 -8.20
N HIS A 300 5.01 -1.34 -8.37
CA HIS A 300 5.58 -0.03 -8.66
C HIS A 300 6.17 0.68 -7.42
N LEU A 301 6.84 1.83 -7.63
CA LEU A 301 7.59 2.55 -6.58
C LEU A 301 6.74 2.98 -5.38
N LYS A 302 5.44 3.24 -5.54
CA LYS A 302 4.56 3.61 -4.42
C LYS A 302 4.14 2.42 -3.55
N ASN A 303 4.46 1.18 -3.97
CA ASN A 303 4.27 -0.04 -3.16
C ASN A 303 5.52 -0.38 -2.32
N ILE A 304 6.50 0.53 -2.27
CA ILE A 304 7.66 0.45 -1.40
C ILE A 304 7.68 1.69 -0.52
N SER A 305 7.67 1.50 0.79
CA SER A 305 7.65 2.59 1.76
C SER A 305 8.83 2.53 2.72
N PHE A 306 9.08 3.66 3.36
CA PHE A 306 10.16 3.87 4.30
C PHE A 306 9.64 4.55 5.56
N ARG A 307 9.96 3.97 6.73
CA ARG A 307 9.72 4.62 8.01
C ARG A 307 10.82 5.63 8.28
N VAL A 308 10.44 6.77 8.82
CA VAL A 308 11.38 7.83 9.22
C VAL A 308 11.18 8.16 10.68
N ASP A 309 12.26 8.23 11.41
CA ASP A 309 12.33 8.69 12.79
C ASP A 309 13.66 9.41 13.05
N ALA A 310 13.89 9.83 14.30
CA ALA A 310 15.13 10.53 14.67
C ALA A 310 16.42 9.73 14.41
N SER A 311 16.31 8.39 14.30
CA SER A 311 17.45 7.50 13.99
C SER A 311 17.78 7.43 12.49
N GLY A 312 16.85 7.86 11.62
CA GLY A 312 17.03 7.89 10.18
C GLY A 312 15.88 7.26 9.38
N ILE A 313 16.20 6.81 8.18
CA ILE A 313 15.28 6.21 7.21
C ILE A 313 15.45 4.69 7.23
N HIS A 314 14.37 3.96 7.35
CA HIS A 314 14.33 2.50 7.43
C HIS A 314 13.34 1.93 6.41
N LEU A 315 13.68 0.83 5.76
CA LEU A 315 12.73 0.15 4.87
C LEU A 315 11.52 -0.36 5.69
N ALA A 316 10.31 -0.04 5.25
CA ALA A 316 9.08 -0.48 5.88
C ALA A 316 8.73 -1.94 5.49
N PRO A 317 7.83 -2.62 6.23
CA PRO A 317 7.28 -3.90 5.80
C PRO A 317 6.71 -3.82 4.38
N ALA A 318 6.82 -4.91 3.61
CA ALA A 318 6.22 -5.00 2.29
C ALA A 318 4.68 -5.14 2.40
N TYR A 319 3.96 -4.55 1.49
CA TYR A 319 2.50 -4.53 1.45
C TYR A 319 2.02 -4.53 0.01
N ASP A 320 0.72 -4.70 -0.18
CA ASP A 320 0.07 -4.68 -1.50
C ASP A 320 0.66 -5.72 -2.47
N LEU A 321 0.99 -6.90 -1.92
CA LEU A 321 1.53 -8.02 -2.68
C LEU A 321 0.38 -8.89 -3.18
N LEU A 322 0.27 -9.03 -4.49
CA LEU A 322 -0.74 -9.86 -5.14
C LEU A 322 -0.21 -10.41 -6.46
N CYS A 323 -0.79 -11.50 -6.94
CA CYS A 323 -0.49 -12.07 -8.25
C CYS A 323 -1.36 -11.38 -9.30
N THR A 324 -0.92 -10.25 -9.86
CA THR A 324 -1.69 -9.56 -10.91
C THR A 324 -1.73 -10.33 -12.22
N ALA A 325 -0.63 -10.98 -12.59
CA ALA A 325 -0.54 -11.76 -13.83
C ALA A 325 -1.48 -12.97 -13.88
N VAL A 326 -2.05 -13.41 -12.75
CA VAL A 326 -3.04 -14.51 -12.77
C VAL A 326 -4.25 -14.18 -13.61
N TYR A 327 -4.65 -12.91 -13.66
CA TYR A 327 -5.79 -12.46 -14.46
C TYR A 327 -5.53 -12.47 -15.97
N GLU A 328 -4.26 -12.61 -16.37
CA GLU A 328 -3.81 -12.75 -17.75
C GLU A 328 -3.64 -14.22 -18.19
N THR A 329 -3.86 -15.17 -17.28
CA THR A 329 -3.73 -16.61 -17.59
C THR A 329 -4.98 -17.16 -18.28
N ARG A 330 -4.85 -18.25 -19.02
CA ARG A 330 -5.98 -18.98 -19.64
C ARG A 330 -7.05 -19.41 -18.63
N ALA A 331 -6.68 -19.55 -17.36
CA ALA A 331 -7.60 -19.94 -16.30
C ALA A 331 -8.50 -18.79 -15.83
N MET A 332 -8.05 -17.54 -15.93
CA MET A 332 -8.70 -16.39 -15.30
C MET A 332 -8.99 -15.23 -16.26
N ALA A 333 -8.31 -15.16 -17.42
CA ALA A 333 -8.46 -14.05 -18.35
C ALA A 333 -9.90 -13.95 -18.86
N ASN A 334 -10.41 -12.72 -18.89
CA ASN A 334 -11.73 -12.40 -19.44
C ASN A 334 -11.69 -12.22 -20.97
N GLU A 335 -10.49 -11.86 -21.48
CA GLU A 335 -10.18 -11.71 -22.91
C GLU A 335 -9.09 -12.71 -23.32
N SER A 336 -8.39 -12.42 -24.41
CA SER A 336 -7.25 -13.26 -24.84
C SER A 336 -6.14 -13.25 -23.77
N PRO A 337 -5.71 -14.44 -23.30
CA PRO A 337 -4.67 -14.52 -22.28
C PRO A 337 -3.33 -14.02 -22.83
N THR A 338 -2.62 -13.22 -22.03
CA THR A 338 -1.29 -12.68 -22.38
C THR A 338 -0.16 -13.32 -21.57
N TRP A 339 -0.47 -14.02 -20.47
CA TRP A 339 0.54 -14.71 -19.68
C TRP A 339 1.31 -15.77 -20.48
N PRO A 340 2.66 -15.85 -20.39
CA PRO A 340 3.57 -15.08 -19.53
C PRO A 340 4.16 -13.80 -20.15
N ALA A 341 3.63 -13.31 -21.28
CA ALA A 341 4.11 -12.10 -21.96
C ALA A 341 3.70 -10.79 -21.23
N THR A 342 3.04 -10.89 -20.09
CA THR A 342 2.68 -9.76 -19.22
C THR A 342 3.92 -8.97 -18.83
N SER A 343 3.85 -7.63 -18.93
CA SER A 343 4.94 -6.72 -18.58
C SER A 343 5.17 -6.68 -17.07
N MET A 344 6.42 -6.50 -16.66
CA MET A 344 6.79 -6.23 -15.26
C MET A 344 6.83 -4.74 -14.99
N ALA A 345 6.38 -4.28 -13.81
CA ALA A 345 6.51 -2.89 -13.39
C ALA A 345 7.98 -2.50 -13.16
N ILE A 346 8.80 -3.42 -12.64
CA ILE A 346 10.25 -3.24 -12.49
C ILE A 346 10.95 -4.25 -13.38
N PRO A 347 11.46 -3.84 -14.56
CA PRO A 347 12.25 -4.71 -15.44
C PRO A 347 13.53 -5.19 -14.75
N LEU A 348 13.95 -6.42 -15.09
CA LEU A 348 15.24 -6.95 -14.67
C LEU A 348 16.20 -6.90 -15.86
N ASP A 349 16.98 -5.82 -15.95
CA ASP A 349 17.84 -5.54 -17.09
C ASP A 349 17.04 -5.51 -18.40
N GLU A 350 17.35 -6.35 -19.38
CA GLU A 350 16.64 -6.43 -20.66
C GLU A 350 15.29 -7.18 -20.56
N ALA A 351 15.06 -7.92 -19.48
CA ALA A 351 13.82 -8.66 -19.28
C ALA A 351 12.71 -7.74 -18.81
N THR A 352 11.80 -7.39 -19.74
CA THR A 352 10.66 -6.49 -19.48
C THR A 352 9.34 -7.23 -19.23
N THR A 353 9.28 -8.52 -19.53
CA THR A 353 8.09 -9.38 -19.33
C THR A 353 8.45 -10.62 -18.52
N PHE A 354 7.45 -11.27 -17.91
CA PHE A 354 7.67 -12.53 -17.19
C PHE A 354 8.15 -13.66 -18.13
N ALA A 355 7.81 -13.59 -19.43
CA ALA A 355 8.26 -14.54 -20.42
C ALA A 355 9.78 -14.51 -20.65
N THR A 356 10.42 -13.38 -20.47
CA THR A 356 11.84 -13.15 -20.78
C THR A 356 12.76 -13.26 -19.57
N VAL A 357 12.19 -13.30 -18.35
CA VAL A 357 12.98 -13.40 -17.11
C VAL A 357 13.69 -14.74 -17.03
N THR A 358 14.97 -14.70 -16.70
CA THR A 358 15.81 -15.87 -16.44
C THR A 358 16.49 -15.77 -15.07
N ARG A 359 17.09 -16.85 -14.61
CA ARG A 359 17.94 -16.88 -13.43
C ARG A 359 19.07 -15.85 -13.50
N ALA A 360 19.70 -15.71 -14.67
CA ALA A 360 20.79 -14.74 -14.87
C ALA A 360 20.32 -13.30 -14.66
N HIS A 361 19.14 -12.92 -15.17
CA HIS A 361 18.56 -11.59 -14.94
C HIS A 361 18.28 -11.34 -13.45
N ALA A 362 17.76 -12.34 -12.72
CA ALA A 362 17.53 -12.19 -11.28
C ALA A 362 18.85 -12.01 -10.49
N ILE A 363 19.91 -12.75 -10.84
CA ILE A 363 21.22 -12.60 -10.20
C ILE A 363 21.83 -11.23 -10.55
N ALA A 364 21.73 -10.80 -11.82
CA ALA A 364 22.21 -9.48 -12.26
C ALA A 364 21.51 -8.33 -11.49
N ALA A 365 20.20 -8.43 -11.28
CA ALA A 365 19.44 -7.48 -10.45
C ALA A 365 19.96 -7.44 -9.00
N GLY A 366 20.30 -8.59 -8.41
CA GLY A 366 20.92 -8.65 -7.08
C GLY A 366 22.27 -7.96 -7.03
N ARG A 367 23.12 -8.16 -8.05
CA ARG A 367 24.40 -7.45 -8.20
C ARG A 367 24.16 -5.95 -8.41
N GLY A 368 23.19 -5.59 -9.24
CA GLY A 368 22.78 -4.21 -9.45
C GLY A 368 22.35 -3.51 -8.15
N LEU A 369 21.71 -4.23 -7.23
CA LEU A 369 21.39 -3.76 -5.87
C LEU A 369 22.62 -3.72 -4.94
N GLY A 370 23.81 -4.08 -5.42
CA GLY A 370 25.05 -4.04 -4.65
C GLY A 370 25.26 -5.26 -3.75
N LEU A 371 24.60 -6.38 -4.02
CA LEU A 371 24.86 -7.66 -3.35
C LEU A 371 26.04 -8.37 -4.02
N ALA A 372 26.84 -9.10 -3.22
CA ALA A 372 27.79 -10.06 -3.79
C ALA A 372 27.01 -11.14 -4.56
N GLU A 373 27.54 -11.58 -5.71
CA GLU A 373 26.89 -12.55 -6.59
C GLU A 373 26.46 -13.82 -5.83
N ARG A 374 27.35 -14.42 -5.05
CA ARG A 374 27.04 -15.55 -4.18
C ARG A 374 25.87 -15.32 -3.22
N THR A 375 25.72 -14.08 -2.74
CA THR A 375 24.59 -13.72 -1.87
C THR A 375 23.29 -13.67 -2.67
N ALA A 376 23.32 -13.05 -3.85
CA ALA A 376 22.17 -13.00 -4.75
C ALA A 376 21.74 -14.40 -5.18
N GLU A 377 22.68 -15.26 -5.59
CA GLU A 377 22.43 -16.67 -5.94
C GLU A 377 21.79 -17.44 -4.79
N ARG A 378 22.34 -17.31 -3.57
CA ARG A 378 21.81 -18.01 -2.38
C ARG A 378 20.39 -17.56 -2.06
N LEU A 379 20.11 -16.26 -2.03
CA LEU A 379 18.78 -15.71 -1.74
C LEU A 379 17.76 -16.08 -2.81
N LEU A 380 18.16 -16.05 -4.09
CA LEU A 380 17.33 -16.52 -5.20
C LEU A 380 16.98 -18.00 -5.06
N ALA A 381 17.99 -18.87 -4.86
CA ALA A 381 17.79 -20.31 -4.72
C ALA A 381 16.94 -20.67 -3.48
N GLU A 382 17.05 -19.90 -2.39
CA GLU A 382 16.20 -20.03 -1.21
C GLU A 382 14.74 -19.76 -1.55
N LEU A 383 14.43 -18.60 -2.17
CA LEU A 383 13.07 -18.23 -2.52
C LEU A 383 12.44 -19.12 -3.58
N VAL A 384 13.18 -19.45 -4.63
CA VAL A 384 12.68 -20.34 -5.72
C VAL A 384 12.27 -21.72 -5.19
N ARG A 385 12.93 -22.23 -4.16
CA ARG A 385 12.55 -23.49 -3.49
C ARG A 385 11.43 -23.30 -2.45
N ALA A 386 11.52 -22.25 -1.65
CA ALA A 386 10.61 -22.03 -0.52
C ALA A 386 9.20 -21.63 -0.97
N VAL A 387 9.08 -20.75 -1.99
CA VAL A 387 7.79 -20.17 -2.41
C VAL A 387 6.80 -21.25 -2.89
N PRO A 388 7.14 -22.14 -3.83
CA PRO A 388 6.19 -23.19 -4.26
C PRO A 388 5.79 -24.14 -3.13
N ALA A 389 6.73 -24.56 -2.29
CA ALA A 389 6.47 -25.46 -1.17
C ALA A 389 5.57 -24.80 -0.08
N ALA A 390 5.79 -23.52 0.20
CA ALA A 390 4.93 -22.76 1.12
C ALA A 390 3.54 -22.55 0.50
N ALA A 391 3.46 -22.24 -0.79
CA ALA A 391 2.19 -22.08 -1.49
C ALA A 391 1.32 -23.34 -1.43
N GLU A 392 1.90 -24.53 -1.62
CA GLU A 392 1.18 -25.79 -1.54
C GLU A 392 0.55 -26.02 -0.14
N ARG A 393 1.36 -25.82 0.91
CA ARG A 393 0.87 -25.92 2.30
C ARG A 393 -0.23 -24.89 2.60
N LEU A 394 -0.02 -23.64 2.19
CA LEU A 394 -0.96 -22.57 2.43
C LEU A 394 -2.30 -22.74 1.70
N VAL A 395 -2.27 -23.25 0.46
CA VAL A 395 -3.49 -23.62 -0.28
C VAL A 395 -4.27 -24.68 0.48
N ALA A 396 -3.60 -25.74 0.96
CA ALA A 396 -4.26 -26.81 1.74
C ALA A 396 -4.84 -26.27 3.06
N GLU A 397 -4.12 -25.42 3.77
CA GLU A 397 -4.60 -24.78 5.00
C GLU A 397 -5.85 -23.92 4.74
N ILE A 398 -5.81 -23.05 3.72
CA ILE A 398 -6.94 -22.19 3.36
C ILE A 398 -8.17 -23.04 2.99
N GLN A 399 -7.98 -24.09 2.22
CA GLN A 399 -9.06 -25.01 1.83
C GLN A 399 -9.67 -25.71 3.06
N ALA A 400 -8.86 -26.20 3.97
CA ALA A 400 -9.33 -26.83 5.20
C ALA A 400 -10.09 -25.87 6.11
N GLY A 401 -9.67 -24.61 6.19
CA GLY A 401 -10.32 -23.57 7.00
C GLY A 401 -11.56 -22.94 6.37
N MET A 402 -11.84 -23.21 5.09
CA MET A 402 -12.87 -22.48 4.33
C MET A 402 -14.28 -22.69 4.87
N SER A 403 -14.65 -23.92 5.26
CA SER A 403 -15.95 -24.23 5.82
C SER A 403 -16.22 -23.45 7.12
N ALA A 404 -15.22 -23.38 8.00
CA ALA A 404 -15.35 -22.61 9.25
C ALA A 404 -15.48 -21.11 8.97
N ALA A 405 -14.71 -20.56 8.01
CA ALA A 405 -14.79 -19.16 7.64
C ALA A 405 -16.17 -18.79 7.05
N ILE A 406 -16.76 -19.67 6.23
CA ILE A 406 -18.10 -19.50 5.69
C ILE A 406 -19.15 -19.55 6.81
N SER A 407 -19.04 -20.52 7.72
CA SER A 407 -19.99 -20.67 8.84
C SER A 407 -19.95 -19.48 9.80
N ALA A 408 -18.85 -18.74 9.87
CA ALA A 408 -18.73 -17.51 10.65
C ALA A 408 -19.33 -16.27 9.94
N SER A 409 -19.75 -16.39 8.68
CA SER A 409 -20.44 -15.30 7.95
C SER A 409 -21.82 -15.04 8.52
N PRO A 410 -22.32 -13.77 8.50
CA PRO A 410 -23.71 -13.47 8.85
C PRO A 410 -24.73 -14.11 7.90
N ASP A 411 -24.29 -14.46 6.68
CA ASP A 411 -25.08 -15.21 5.68
C ASP A 411 -24.17 -16.27 5.02
N PRO A 412 -24.09 -17.48 5.60
CA PRO A 412 -23.27 -18.56 5.07
C PRO A 412 -23.65 -19.02 3.65
N GLU A 413 -24.94 -18.98 3.29
CA GLU A 413 -25.37 -19.39 1.96
C GLU A 413 -24.92 -18.39 0.89
N ALA A 414 -25.04 -17.09 1.15
CA ALA A 414 -24.50 -16.06 0.26
C ALA A 414 -22.96 -16.10 0.18
N ALA A 415 -22.27 -16.42 1.27
CA ALA A 415 -20.81 -16.55 1.29
C ALA A 415 -20.31 -17.71 0.44
N LYS A 416 -21.06 -18.82 0.33
CA LYS A 416 -20.71 -19.97 -0.52
C LYS A 416 -20.54 -19.60 -1.99
N ALA A 417 -21.24 -18.58 -2.49
CA ALA A 417 -21.15 -18.16 -3.88
C ALA A 417 -19.73 -17.71 -4.30
N TYR A 418 -18.89 -17.30 -3.34
CA TYR A 418 -17.52 -16.85 -3.62
C TYR A 418 -16.49 -17.97 -3.65
N VAL A 419 -16.80 -19.13 -3.06
CA VAL A 419 -15.85 -20.24 -2.82
C VAL A 419 -15.22 -20.77 -4.10
N GLU A 420 -16.01 -21.03 -5.13
CA GLU A 420 -15.51 -21.58 -6.39
C GLU A 420 -14.49 -20.64 -7.05
N GLY A 421 -14.81 -19.34 -7.11
CA GLY A 421 -13.91 -18.31 -7.63
C GLY A 421 -12.61 -18.20 -6.82
N GLU A 422 -12.70 -18.26 -5.50
CA GLU A 422 -11.55 -18.23 -4.60
C GLU A 422 -10.66 -19.48 -4.74
N LEU A 423 -11.23 -20.66 -4.88
CA LEU A 423 -10.47 -21.88 -5.12
C LEU A 423 -9.84 -21.90 -6.52
N ARG A 424 -10.53 -21.34 -7.50
CA ARG A 424 -10.02 -21.22 -8.88
C ARG A 424 -8.79 -20.32 -8.93
N ILE A 425 -8.84 -19.14 -8.29
CA ILE A 425 -7.69 -18.22 -8.29
C ILE A 425 -6.50 -18.80 -7.53
N LEU A 426 -6.71 -19.45 -6.38
CA LEU A 426 -5.65 -20.13 -5.63
C LEU A 426 -4.93 -21.19 -6.49
N ARG A 427 -5.70 -22.02 -7.23
CA ARG A 427 -5.14 -23.01 -8.12
C ARG A 427 -4.37 -22.38 -9.28
N ALA A 428 -4.90 -21.31 -9.87
CA ALA A 428 -4.26 -20.61 -10.99
C ALA A 428 -2.95 -19.95 -10.55
N VAL A 429 -2.93 -19.25 -9.42
CA VAL A 429 -1.68 -18.68 -8.86
C VAL A 429 -0.66 -19.77 -8.58
N HIS A 430 -1.07 -20.83 -7.84
CA HIS A 430 -0.14 -21.88 -7.41
C HIS A 430 0.39 -22.69 -8.60
N LYS A 431 -0.49 -23.23 -9.46
CA LYS A 431 -0.09 -24.22 -10.47
C LYS A 431 0.38 -23.60 -11.79
N ILE A 432 -0.12 -22.39 -12.14
CA ILE A 432 0.27 -21.75 -13.40
C ILE A 432 1.40 -20.76 -13.12
N VAL A 433 1.11 -19.66 -12.41
CA VAL A 433 2.08 -18.56 -12.30
C VAL A 433 3.32 -18.97 -11.50
N LEU A 434 3.13 -19.44 -10.26
CA LEU A 434 4.26 -19.86 -9.40
C LEU A 434 5.02 -21.04 -10.00
N GLY A 435 4.29 -22.02 -10.57
CA GLY A 435 4.92 -23.20 -11.20
C GLY A 435 5.83 -22.83 -12.36
N GLU A 436 5.36 -21.97 -13.27
CA GLU A 436 6.16 -21.52 -14.42
C GLU A 436 7.33 -20.65 -14.00
N MET A 437 7.11 -19.67 -13.12
CA MET A 437 8.18 -18.76 -12.70
C MET A 437 9.27 -19.47 -11.90
N ALA A 438 8.90 -20.39 -11.01
CA ALA A 438 9.89 -21.21 -10.31
C ALA A 438 10.72 -22.06 -11.27
N ALA A 439 10.09 -22.71 -12.27
CA ALA A 439 10.80 -23.49 -13.28
C ALA A 439 11.78 -22.65 -14.12
N ARG A 440 11.41 -21.41 -14.50
CA ARG A 440 12.27 -20.46 -15.23
C ARG A 440 13.48 -20.01 -14.41
N LEU A 441 13.30 -19.75 -13.13
CA LEU A 441 14.36 -19.28 -12.26
C LEU A 441 15.25 -20.40 -11.68
N LEU A 442 14.89 -21.67 -11.90
CA LEU A 442 15.75 -22.84 -11.62
C LEU A 442 16.77 -23.12 -12.73
N GLN A 443 16.43 -22.78 -13.97
CA GLN A 443 17.30 -22.93 -15.16
C GLN A 443 18.37 -21.83 -15.20
#